data_d14d302e5faa6d52ad581bd2cadaa1c4
#
_entry.id   d14d302e5faa6d52ad581bd2cadaa1c4
#
_cell.length_a   1.000
_cell.length_b   1.000
_cell.length_c   1.000
_cell.angle_alpha   90.00
_cell.angle_beta   90.00
_cell.angle_gamma   90.00
#
_symmetry.space_group_name_H-M   'P 1'
#
loop_
_entity.id
_entity.type
_entity.pdbx_description
1 polymer ?
#
loop_
_entity_poly.entity_id
_entity_poly.type
_entity_poly.pdbx_seq_one_letter_code
_entity_poly.pdbx_strand_id
1 'polypeptide(L)'
;MTRGRLEQRVLGLVTLGLVAFGLVMVFSATSSPEALGNGDPMTFLTKQSIYALGGIVLLAALSRIDYHRLRRLTPVFLVGAFGLCAAVLVVAPPINGARRWFLVGPVSVQPSELAKLALCLWVCARLSRRPVPRTLPELMKPIGLVCLAFCGLIILQPDLGTTIALLLMVGGVLVVSGVPLRLLALSGTLTVALGGAAIWYEPYRRARFFSFLNAAQDPQGTGYQINQALISLASGGVTGHGLGQSGGMKNSYLPEAHTDMILAIIGEELGLIGLTLLVAAFIVFAWAGFRVALACRDPFGKRLAAGITTLVCAQAVINIAAVLGVAPLTGIPLPFVSYGGSSLIVLLAAVGILLNIAVNERVVEARVRDRGRGHSRARPARARGGGGSARARSNRDVRRVGGSRRVASGS
;
A
#
# COMPACT_ATOMS: atom_id res chain seq x y z
N MET A 1 -27.35 -2.73 7.18
CA MET A 1 -26.01 -2.11 7.34
C MET A 1 -25.60 -1.50 6.02
N THR A 2 -25.31 -0.20 5.94
CA THR A 2 -24.85 0.43 4.71
C THR A 2 -23.46 -0.10 4.36
N ARG A 3 -23.26 -0.61 3.13
CA ARG A 3 -22.06 -1.33 2.65
C ARG A 3 -20.72 -0.71 3.10
N GLY A 4 -20.52 0.57 2.98
CA GLY A 4 -19.24 1.22 3.36
C GLY A 4 -18.91 1.31 4.86
N ARG A 5 -19.83 0.96 5.79
CA ARG A 5 -19.53 0.89 7.24
C ARG A 5 -18.84 -0.42 7.62
N LEU A 6 -19.13 -1.49 6.89
CA LEU A 6 -18.54 -2.79 7.15
C LEU A 6 -17.06 -2.76 6.78
N GLU A 7 -16.74 -2.33 5.56
CA GLU A 7 -15.36 -2.29 5.05
C GLU A 7 -14.46 -1.41 5.92
N GLN A 8 -14.96 -0.24 6.36
CA GLN A 8 -14.22 0.64 7.27
C GLN A 8 -13.95 -0.01 8.63
N ARG A 9 -14.97 -0.65 9.23
CA ARG A 9 -14.81 -1.32 10.53
C ARG A 9 -13.86 -2.51 10.41
N VAL A 10 -14.00 -3.30 9.35
CA VAL A 10 -13.13 -4.45 9.09
C VAL A 10 -11.68 -4.00 8.91
N LEU A 11 -11.42 -2.97 8.08
CA LEU A 11 -10.06 -2.42 7.91
C LEU A 11 -9.47 -1.95 9.23
N GLY A 12 -10.24 -1.17 10.01
CA GLY A 12 -9.80 -0.67 11.31
C GLY A 12 -9.49 -1.81 12.29
N LEU A 13 -10.41 -2.77 12.43
CA LEU A 13 -10.27 -3.90 13.34
C LEU A 13 -9.10 -4.80 12.95
N VAL A 14 -8.96 -5.15 11.66
CA VAL A 14 -7.87 -6.01 11.19
C VAL A 14 -6.53 -5.30 11.37
N THR A 15 -6.44 -4.00 11.04
CA THR A 15 -5.19 -3.25 11.22
C THR A 15 -4.78 -3.16 12.68
N LEU A 16 -5.72 -2.78 13.57
CA LEU A 16 -5.43 -2.69 15.01
C LEU A 16 -5.16 -4.07 15.62
N GLY A 17 -5.86 -5.10 15.16
CA GLY A 17 -5.61 -6.49 15.58
C GLY A 17 -4.22 -6.96 15.18
N LEU A 18 -3.77 -6.68 13.93
CA LEU A 18 -2.41 -6.99 13.47
C LEU A 18 -1.34 -6.22 14.25
N VAL A 19 -1.58 -4.94 14.59
CA VAL A 19 -0.65 -4.14 15.41
C VAL A 19 -0.57 -4.72 16.84
N ALA A 20 -1.69 -5.03 17.47
CA ALA A 20 -1.72 -5.63 18.79
C ALA A 20 -1.03 -7.00 18.80
N PHE A 21 -1.32 -7.84 17.82
CA PHE A 21 -0.64 -9.11 17.62
C PHE A 21 0.87 -8.93 17.42
N GLY A 22 1.27 -7.94 16.61
CA GLY A 22 2.67 -7.61 16.37
C GLY A 22 3.41 -7.19 17.64
N LEU A 23 2.79 -6.41 18.53
CA LEU A 23 3.38 -6.06 19.83
C LEU A 23 3.63 -7.29 20.70
N VAL A 24 2.68 -8.24 20.74
CA VAL A 24 2.85 -9.50 21.47
C VAL A 24 3.97 -10.32 20.86
N MET A 25 4.00 -10.47 19.53
CA MET A 25 5.01 -11.28 18.86
C MET A 25 6.42 -10.66 18.91
N VAL A 26 6.55 -9.33 18.83
CA VAL A 26 7.84 -8.66 19.01
C VAL A 26 8.35 -8.85 20.45
N PHE A 27 7.47 -8.75 21.46
CA PHE A 27 7.83 -9.05 22.84
C PHE A 27 8.26 -10.51 23.00
N SER A 28 7.47 -11.45 22.46
CA SER A 28 7.83 -12.87 22.46
C SER A 28 9.17 -13.11 21.78
N ALA A 29 9.37 -12.56 20.57
CA ALA A 29 10.60 -12.69 19.79
C ALA A 29 11.85 -12.04 20.44
N THR A 30 11.68 -11.21 21.42
CA THR A 30 12.79 -10.56 22.15
C THR A 30 12.91 -10.98 23.62
N SER A 31 12.08 -11.93 24.08
CA SER A 31 12.04 -12.36 25.49
C SER A 31 13.23 -13.21 25.92
N SER A 32 13.97 -13.81 24.96
CA SER A 32 15.15 -14.62 25.29
C SER A 32 16.36 -13.73 25.55
N PRO A 33 17.03 -13.84 26.73
CA PRO A 33 18.26 -13.10 27.01
C PRO A 33 19.38 -13.37 26.01
N GLU A 34 19.41 -14.58 25.46
CA GLU A 34 20.41 -15.02 24.48
C GLU A 34 20.23 -14.40 23.11
N ALA A 35 18.98 -14.10 22.70
CA ALA A 35 18.67 -13.48 21.41
C ALA A 35 19.14 -12.02 21.31
N LEU A 36 19.28 -11.35 22.45
CA LEU A 36 19.62 -9.91 22.54
C LEU A 36 21.04 -9.65 23.08
N GLY A 37 21.79 -10.71 23.45
CA GLY A 37 23.02 -10.53 24.20
C GLY A 37 22.70 -9.87 25.55
N ASN A 38 23.25 -8.70 25.82
CA ASN A 38 22.96 -7.92 27.05
C ASN A 38 21.77 -6.95 26.87
N GLY A 39 20.94 -7.12 25.85
CA GLY A 39 19.79 -6.24 25.57
C GLY A 39 18.59 -6.53 26.47
N ASP A 40 17.85 -5.47 26.86
CA ASP A 40 16.60 -5.59 27.60
C ASP A 40 15.41 -5.78 26.62
N PRO A 41 14.63 -6.88 26.71
CA PRO A 41 13.42 -7.12 25.91
C PRO A 41 12.40 -5.97 25.98
N MET A 42 12.31 -5.32 27.16
CA MET A 42 11.42 -4.17 27.36
C MET A 42 11.80 -2.98 26.51
N THR A 43 13.05 -2.83 26.12
CA THR A 43 13.51 -1.74 25.24
C THR A 43 12.87 -1.84 23.85
N PHE A 44 12.78 -3.04 23.26
CA PHE A 44 12.16 -3.26 21.97
C PHE A 44 10.65 -3.08 22.02
N LEU A 45 9.99 -3.64 23.03
CA LEU A 45 8.56 -3.45 23.25
C LEU A 45 8.20 -1.97 23.43
N THR A 46 8.97 -1.25 24.26
CA THR A 46 8.75 0.18 24.50
C THR A 46 8.92 0.99 23.23
N LYS A 47 9.97 0.77 22.45
CA LYS A 47 10.18 1.45 21.15
C LYS A 47 9.05 1.12 20.19
N GLN A 48 8.68 -0.16 20.01
CA GLN A 48 7.60 -0.57 19.13
C GLN A 48 6.25 0.02 19.56
N SER A 49 5.99 0.10 20.87
CA SER A 49 4.76 0.73 21.41
C SER A 49 4.72 2.23 21.13
N ILE A 50 5.83 2.94 21.23
CA ILE A 50 5.93 4.36 20.87
C ILE A 50 5.63 4.56 19.38
N TYR A 51 6.22 3.74 18.50
CA TYR A 51 5.94 3.78 17.07
C TYR A 51 4.48 3.43 16.75
N ALA A 52 3.92 2.42 17.41
CA ALA A 52 2.51 2.03 17.26
C ALA A 52 1.58 3.16 17.70
N LEU A 53 1.82 3.76 18.86
CA LEU A 53 1.01 4.88 19.35
C LEU A 53 1.09 6.10 18.42
N GLY A 54 2.29 6.50 18.01
CA GLY A 54 2.49 7.58 17.05
C GLY A 54 1.79 7.30 15.71
N GLY A 55 1.90 6.07 15.23
CA GLY A 55 1.21 5.61 14.02
C GLY A 55 -0.31 5.61 14.16
N ILE A 56 -0.87 5.18 15.29
CA ILE A 56 -2.32 5.20 15.58
C ILE A 56 -2.84 6.64 15.64
N VAL A 57 -2.09 7.55 16.27
CA VAL A 57 -2.44 8.98 16.30
C VAL A 57 -2.47 9.53 14.88
N LEU A 58 -1.49 9.20 14.06
CA LEU A 58 -1.42 9.65 12.66
C LEU A 58 -2.53 9.01 11.81
N LEU A 59 -2.84 7.73 12.02
CA LEU A 59 -3.99 7.04 11.42
C LEU A 59 -5.29 7.79 11.76
N ALA A 60 -5.52 8.09 13.04
CA ALA A 60 -6.73 8.80 13.50
C ALA A 60 -6.80 10.23 12.92
N ALA A 61 -5.69 10.94 12.84
CA ALA A 61 -5.62 12.26 12.24
C ALA A 61 -5.93 12.22 10.73
N LEU A 62 -5.26 11.36 9.97
CA LEU A 62 -5.44 11.22 8.53
C LEU A 62 -6.80 10.62 8.15
N SER A 63 -7.43 9.83 9.02
CA SER A 63 -8.79 9.36 8.80
C SER A 63 -9.85 10.48 8.86
N ARG A 64 -9.51 11.63 9.45
CA ARG A 64 -10.38 12.82 9.57
C ARG A 64 -10.05 13.92 8.58
N ILE A 65 -8.82 13.96 8.06
CA ILE A 65 -8.36 14.99 7.11
C ILE A 65 -8.76 14.56 5.70
N ASP A 66 -9.47 15.43 4.97
CA ASP A 66 -9.88 15.15 3.58
C ASP A 66 -8.67 14.82 2.70
N TYR A 67 -8.67 13.61 2.13
CA TYR A 67 -7.61 13.11 1.26
C TYR A 67 -7.40 13.95 0.00
N HIS A 68 -8.39 14.76 -0.42
CA HIS A 68 -8.23 15.70 -1.53
C HIS A 68 -7.19 16.79 -1.25
N ARG A 69 -6.96 17.15 0.03
CA ARG A 69 -5.89 18.10 0.40
C ARG A 69 -4.52 17.50 0.11
N LEU A 70 -4.35 16.20 0.33
CA LEU A 70 -3.10 15.48 0.03
C LEU A 70 -2.75 15.55 -1.46
N ARG A 71 -3.78 15.52 -2.34
CA ARG A 71 -3.59 15.67 -3.78
C ARG A 71 -2.90 16.98 -4.18
N ARG A 72 -3.12 18.07 -3.43
CA ARG A 72 -2.48 19.36 -3.68
C ARG A 72 -1.03 19.38 -3.20
N LEU A 73 -0.76 18.69 -2.09
CA LEU A 73 0.56 18.61 -1.46
C LEU A 73 1.47 17.56 -2.09
N THR A 74 0.94 16.73 -3.01
CA THR A 74 1.68 15.63 -3.64
C THR A 74 3.04 16.01 -4.22
N PRO A 75 3.22 17.15 -4.95
CA PRO A 75 4.53 17.52 -5.47
C PRO A 75 5.55 17.80 -4.36
N VAL A 76 5.11 18.42 -3.27
CA VAL A 76 5.95 18.72 -2.10
C VAL A 76 6.40 17.42 -1.42
N PHE A 77 5.44 16.49 -1.20
CA PHE A 77 5.76 15.17 -0.63
C PHE A 77 6.72 14.38 -1.53
N LEU A 78 6.53 14.43 -2.86
CA LEU A 78 7.39 13.73 -3.80
C LEU A 78 8.83 14.26 -3.77
N VAL A 79 8.98 15.58 -3.88
CA VAL A 79 10.30 16.23 -3.88
C VAL A 79 10.99 16.07 -2.53
N GLY A 80 10.22 16.22 -1.42
CA GLY A 80 10.74 16.01 -0.07
C GLY A 80 11.21 14.58 0.16
N ALA A 81 10.43 13.57 -0.23
CA ALA A 81 10.80 12.17 -0.10
C ALA A 81 12.03 11.84 -0.98
N PHE A 82 12.09 12.37 -2.19
CA PHE A 82 13.25 12.20 -3.07
C PHE A 82 14.51 12.82 -2.47
N GLY A 83 14.40 14.05 -1.96
CA GLY A 83 15.50 14.74 -1.29
C GLY A 83 15.99 14.00 -0.04
N LEU A 84 15.07 13.45 0.78
CA LEU A 84 15.43 12.63 1.94
C LEU A 84 16.11 11.32 1.53
N CYS A 85 15.65 10.65 0.47
CA CYS A 85 16.30 9.45 -0.05
C CYS A 85 17.71 9.74 -0.61
N ALA A 86 17.92 10.91 -1.21
CA ALA A 86 19.24 11.34 -1.66
C ALA A 86 20.14 11.73 -0.47
N ALA A 87 19.60 12.48 0.49
CA ALA A 87 20.34 12.93 1.66
C ALA A 87 20.84 11.79 2.55
N VAL A 88 20.06 10.69 2.70
CA VAL A 88 20.47 9.54 3.52
C VAL A 88 21.73 8.86 2.98
N LEU A 89 21.97 8.88 1.67
CA LEU A 89 23.17 8.30 1.06
C LEU A 89 24.46 9.05 1.44
N VAL A 90 24.32 10.36 1.72
CA VAL A 90 25.46 11.23 2.02
C VAL A 90 25.64 11.41 3.52
N VAL A 91 24.55 11.68 4.25
CA VAL A 91 24.59 12.14 5.66
C VAL A 91 24.53 10.99 6.66
N ALA A 92 23.83 9.86 6.31
CA ALA A 92 23.57 8.81 7.29
C ALA A 92 24.82 7.95 7.53
N PRO A 93 25.06 7.51 8.79
CA PRO A 93 26.10 6.53 9.08
C PRO A 93 25.76 5.18 8.44
N PRO A 94 26.76 4.40 8.01
CA PRO A 94 26.52 3.06 7.50
C PRO A 94 26.15 2.11 8.66
N ILE A 95 25.00 1.45 8.55
CA ILE A 95 24.54 0.40 9.46
C ILE A 95 24.50 -0.89 8.67
N ASN A 96 25.21 -1.93 9.12
CA ASN A 96 25.35 -3.21 8.39
C ASN A 96 25.77 -3.01 6.90
N GLY A 97 26.68 -2.06 6.65
CA GLY A 97 27.20 -1.76 5.31
C GLY A 97 26.25 -0.94 4.41
N ALA A 98 25.09 -0.51 4.90
CA ALA A 98 24.12 0.25 4.13
C ALA A 98 23.71 1.57 4.81
N ARG A 99 23.52 2.62 4.02
CA ARG A 99 23.06 3.94 4.48
C ARG A 99 21.58 4.08 4.18
N ARG A 100 20.71 3.69 5.14
CA ARG A 100 19.27 3.60 4.93
C ARG A 100 18.45 4.38 5.96
N TRP A 101 19.02 4.68 7.13
CA TRP A 101 18.30 5.25 8.27
C TRP A 101 18.94 6.54 8.76
N PHE A 102 18.11 7.53 9.01
CA PHE A 102 18.45 8.64 9.86
C PHE A 102 18.17 8.25 11.31
N LEU A 103 19.17 8.39 12.18
CA LEU A 103 19.02 8.23 13.62
C LEU A 103 18.74 9.60 14.23
N VAL A 104 17.52 9.81 14.74
CA VAL A 104 17.11 11.04 15.42
C VAL A 104 16.77 10.69 16.87
N GLY A 105 17.75 10.75 17.74
CA GLY A 105 17.64 10.28 19.11
C GLY A 105 17.30 8.78 19.17
N PRO A 106 16.25 8.37 19.89
CA PRO A 106 15.87 6.96 20.00
C PRO A 106 15.10 6.45 18.78
N VAL A 107 14.78 7.33 17.80
CA VAL A 107 13.92 7.03 16.64
C VAL A 107 14.77 6.85 15.40
N SER A 108 14.53 5.77 14.66
CA SER A 108 15.09 5.55 13.34
C SER A 108 14.06 5.85 12.25
N VAL A 109 14.42 6.71 11.30
CA VAL A 109 13.56 7.08 10.16
C VAL A 109 14.18 6.58 8.87
N GLN A 110 13.42 5.77 8.12
CA GLN A 110 13.82 5.27 6.81
C GLN A 110 13.12 6.07 5.72
N PRO A 111 13.84 6.90 4.93
CA PRO A 111 13.24 7.72 3.90
C PRO A 111 12.52 6.94 2.80
N SER A 112 12.96 5.73 2.48
CA SER A 112 12.31 4.89 1.47
C SER A 112 10.88 4.47 1.87
N GLU A 113 10.55 4.43 3.17
CA GLU A 113 9.18 4.22 3.62
C GLU A 113 8.27 5.40 3.22
N LEU A 114 8.73 6.63 3.47
CA LEU A 114 8.03 7.84 3.05
C LEU A 114 7.92 7.92 1.51
N ALA A 115 8.97 7.49 0.81
CA ALA A 115 9.02 7.48 -0.65
C ALA A 115 7.92 6.60 -1.27
N LYS A 116 7.62 5.43 -0.68
CA LYS A 116 6.53 4.55 -1.14
C LYS A 116 5.18 5.27 -1.11
N LEU A 117 4.85 5.93 0.01
CA LEU A 117 3.60 6.66 0.14
C LEU A 117 3.56 7.91 -0.74
N ALA A 118 4.65 8.68 -0.81
CA ALA A 118 4.75 9.87 -1.65
C ALA A 118 4.59 9.54 -3.14
N LEU A 119 5.23 8.46 -3.61
CA LEU A 119 5.10 8.00 -4.99
C LEU A 119 3.69 7.46 -5.28
N CYS A 120 3.08 6.72 -4.35
CA CYS A 120 1.69 6.28 -4.46
C CYS A 120 0.74 7.46 -4.68
N LEU A 121 0.83 8.48 -3.81
CA LEU A 121 0.05 9.70 -3.91
C LEU A 121 0.26 10.40 -5.26
N TRP A 122 1.52 10.52 -5.71
CA TRP A 122 1.84 11.22 -6.95
C TRP A 122 1.34 10.48 -8.19
N VAL A 123 1.56 9.19 -8.30
CA VAL A 123 1.08 8.37 -9.43
C VAL A 123 -0.45 8.44 -9.52
N CYS A 124 -1.15 8.30 -8.39
CA CYS A 124 -2.60 8.42 -8.31
C CYS A 124 -3.10 9.81 -8.71
N ALA A 125 -2.46 10.88 -8.23
CA ALA A 125 -2.80 12.25 -8.59
C ALA A 125 -2.55 12.53 -10.08
N ARG A 126 -1.46 11.99 -10.65
CA ARG A 126 -1.12 12.15 -12.06
C ARG A 126 -2.13 11.46 -12.96
N LEU A 127 -2.45 10.19 -12.67
CA LEU A 127 -3.41 9.41 -13.44
C LEU A 127 -4.86 9.91 -13.29
N SER A 128 -5.19 10.60 -12.19
CA SER A 128 -6.52 11.19 -12.02
C SER A 128 -6.74 12.48 -12.83
N ARG A 129 -5.66 13.16 -13.27
CA ARG A 129 -5.70 14.44 -13.99
C ARG A 129 -5.44 14.31 -15.49
N ARG A 130 -4.89 13.19 -15.94
CA ARG A 130 -4.46 12.98 -17.31
C ARG A 130 -5.04 11.68 -17.86
N PRO A 131 -5.21 11.56 -19.17
CA PRO A 131 -5.65 10.32 -19.77
C PRO A 131 -4.69 9.17 -19.40
N VAL A 132 -5.25 7.97 -19.35
CA VAL A 132 -4.49 6.75 -19.05
C VAL A 132 -3.52 6.47 -20.20
N PRO A 133 -2.22 6.19 -19.91
CA PRO A 133 -1.24 5.91 -20.95
C PRO A 133 -1.63 4.66 -21.76
N ARG A 134 -1.52 4.75 -23.07
CA ARG A 134 -1.79 3.64 -24.00
C ARG A 134 -0.55 3.15 -24.72
N THR A 135 0.52 3.93 -24.70
CA THR A 135 1.82 3.61 -25.31
C THR A 135 2.94 3.62 -24.28
N LEU A 136 4.01 2.88 -24.58
CA LEU A 136 5.20 2.83 -23.69
C LEU A 136 5.82 4.21 -23.45
N PRO A 137 6.03 5.08 -24.47
CA PRO A 137 6.56 6.42 -24.23
C PRO A 137 5.67 7.30 -23.32
N GLU A 138 4.34 7.17 -23.43
CA GLU A 138 3.40 7.90 -22.56
C GLU A 138 3.48 7.42 -21.10
N LEU A 139 3.67 6.11 -20.88
CA LEU A 139 3.86 5.55 -19.57
C LEU A 139 5.21 5.94 -18.99
N MET A 140 6.28 5.82 -19.79
CA MET A 140 7.64 6.10 -19.33
C MET A 140 7.85 7.58 -19.04
N LYS A 141 7.31 8.44 -19.84
CA LYS A 141 7.53 9.90 -19.74
C LYS A 141 6.64 10.58 -18.69
N PRO A 142 5.91 10.39 -17.81
CA PRO A 142 6.50 10.82 -16.56
C PRO A 142 6.60 9.72 -15.51
N ILE A 143 5.70 8.75 -15.55
CA ILE A 143 5.56 7.78 -14.45
C ILE A 143 6.79 6.91 -14.37
N GLY A 144 7.22 6.32 -15.50
CA GLY A 144 8.39 5.47 -15.55
C GLY A 144 9.67 6.19 -15.14
N LEU A 145 9.88 7.45 -15.59
CA LEU A 145 11.07 8.22 -15.23
C LEU A 145 11.15 8.50 -13.72
N VAL A 146 10.05 8.93 -13.11
CA VAL A 146 10.00 9.19 -11.65
C VAL A 146 10.17 7.88 -10.87
N CYS A 147 9.49 6.80 -11.29
CA CYS A 147 9.70 5.48 -10.68
C CYS A 147 11.16 5.02 -10.78
N LEU A 148 11.78 5.18 -11.96
CA LEU A 148 13.19 4.81 -12.19
C LEU A 148 14.12 5.62 -11.29
N ALA A 149 13.88 6.92 -11.13
CA ALA A 149 14.68 7.78 -10.26
C ALA A 149 14.60 7.34 -8.79
N PHE A 150 13.38 7.03 -8.27
CA PHE A 150 13.22 6.51 -6.91
C PHE A 150 13.83 5.12 -6.76
N CYS A 151 13.57 4.21 -7.70
CA CYS A 151 14.17 2.87 -7.69
C CYS A 151 15.70 2.95 -7.72
N GLY A 152 16.28 3.82 -8.54
CA GLY A 152 17.72 4.03 -8.59
C GLY A 152 18.29 4.47 -7.25
N LEU A 153 17.68 5.47 -6.58
CA LEU A 153 18.13 5.90 -5.24
C LEU A 153 18.00 4.78 -4.20
N ILE A 154 16.90 4.02 -4.23
CA ILE A 154 16.65 2.94 -3.26
C ILE A 154 17.58 1.75 -3.53
N ILE A 155 17.90 1.46 -4.78
CA ILE A 155 18.89 0.45 -5.16
C ILE A 155 20.30 0.86 -4.70
N LEU A 156 20.66 2.14 -4.75
CA LEU A 156 21.92 2.65 -4.19
C LEU A 156 21.99 2.52 -2.66
N GLN A 157 20.84 2.39 -1.98
CA GLN A 157 20.72 2.08 -0.54
C GLN A 157 20.74 0.57 -0.24
N PRO A 158 21.24 -0.30 -1.10
CA PRO A 158 21.05 -1.76 -1.27
C PRO A 158 19.71 -2.34 -0.79
N ASP A 159 18.58 -1.66 -1.09
CA ASP A 159 17.23 -2.07 -0.65
C ASP A 159 16.38 -2.58 -1.84
N LEU A 160 16.65 -3.81 -2.27
CA LEU A 160 15.87 -4.45 -3.34
C LEU A 160 14.42 -4.71 -2.96
N GLY A 161 14.19 -5.05 -1.71
CA GLY A 161 12.86 -5.37 -1.23
C GLY A 161 11.90 -4.19 -1.37
N THR A 162 12.27 -3.04 -0.85
CA THR A 162 11.47 -1.81 -0.99
C THR A 162 11.28 -1.42 -2.46
N THR A 163 12.29 -1.63 -3.32
CA THR A 163 12.17 -1.39 -4.77
C THR A 163 11.08 -2.28 -5.38
N ILE A 164 11.05 -3.57 -5.08
CA ILE A 164 10.04 -4.52 -5.57
C ILE A 164 8.64 -4.13 -5.06
N ALA A 165 8.50 -3.83 -3.77
CA ALA A 165 7.22 -3.43 -3.18
C ALA A 165 6.67 -2.15 -3.83
N LEU A 166 7.54 -1.17 -4.12
CA LEU A 166 7.21 0.08 -4.81
C LEU A 166 6.73 -0.18 -6.24
N LEU A 167 7.40 -1.04 -6.99
CA LEU A 167 7.04 -1.38 -8.36
C LEU A 167 5.72 -2.15 -8.42
N LEU A 168 5.48 -3.10 -7.49
CA LEU A 168 4.22 -3.82 -7.37
C LEU A 168 3.06 -2.87 -7.01
N MET A 169 3.29 -1.92 -6.09
CA MET A 169 2.31 -0.89 -5.76
C MET A 169 1.95 -0.04 -6.98
N VAL A 170 2.95 0.44 -7.74
CA VAL A 170 2.70 1.21 -8.96
C VAL A 170 1.98 0.36 -10.00
N GLY A 171 2.39 -0.90 -10.18
CA GLY A 171 1.70 -1.87 -11.04
C GLY A 171 0.21 -2.02 -10.69
N GLY A 172 -0.10 -2.19 -9.40
CA GLY A 172 -1.48 -2.26 -8.92
C GLY A 172 -2.30 -1.00 -9.22
N VAL A 173 -1.70 0.18 -9.05
CA VAL A 173 -2.34 1.46 -9.44
C VAL A 173 -2.58 1.53 -10.94
N LEU A 174 -1.64 1.09 -11.77
CA LEU A 174 -1.78 1.08 -13.24
C LEU A 174 -2.88 0.11 -13.69
N VAL A 175 -2.97 -1.09 -13.09
CA VAL A 175 -4.05 -2.07 -13.34
C VAL A 175 -5.42 -1.45 -13.06
N VAL A 176 -5.62 -0.89 -11.87
CA VAL A 176 -6.90 -0.28 -11.47
C VAL A 176 -7.22 0.99 -12.29
N SER A 177 -6.19 1.63 -12.86
CA SER A 177 -6.37 2.76 -13.77
C SER A 177 -6.81 2.36 -15.18
N GLY A 178 -6.80 1.06 -15.52
CA GLY A 178 -7.18 0.57 -16.83
C GLY A 178 -6.10 0.69 -17.90
N VAL A 179 -4.83 0.65 -17.49
CA VAL A 179 -3.71 0.56 -18.43
C VAL A 179 -3.77 -0.76 -19.19
N PRO A 180 -3.58 -0.79 -20.53
CA PRO A 180 -3.64 -2.03 -21.30
C PRO A 180 -2.69 -3.10 -20.78
N LEU A 181 -3.17 -4.36 -20.63
CA LEU A 181 -2.37 -5.47 -20.11
C LEU A 181 -1.08 -5.71 -20.91
N ARG A 182 -1.09 -5.49 -22.21
CA ARG A 182 0.10 -5.58 -23.08
C ARG A 182 1.19 -4.60 -22.65
N LEU A 183 0.79 -3.37 -22.29
CA LEU A 183 1.72 -2.34 -21.84
C LEU A 183 2.26 -2.67 -20.44
N LEU A 184 1.42 -3.21 -19.58
CA LEU A 184 1.83 -3.68 -18.24
C LEU A 184 2.82 -4.85 -18.36
N ALA A 185 2.54 -5.83 -19.22
CA ALA A 185 3.45 -6.94 -19.46
C ALA A 185 4.80 -6.45 -20.01
N LEU A 186 4.80 -5.57 -21.00
CA LEU A 186 6.03 -5.00 -21.56
C LEU A 186 6.84 -4.21 -20.53
N SER A 187 6.17 -3.34 -19.75
CA SER A 187 6.86 -2.60 -18.69
C SER A 187 7.35 -3.51 -17.57
N GLY A 188 6.59 -4.56 -17.23
CA GLY A 188 6.98 -5.59 -16.28
C GLY A 188 8.22 -6.37 -16.74
N THR A 189 8.24 -6.83 -17.99
CA THR A 189 9.42 -7.51 -18.57
C THR A 189 10.65 -6.62 -18.55
N LEU A 190 10.52 -5.33 -18.94
CA LEU A 190 11.61 -4.36 -18.87
C LEU A 190 12.10 -4.18 -17.43
N THR A 191 11.20 -4.10 -16.47
CA THR A 191 11.54 -3.98 -15.05
C THR A 191 12.28 -5.21 -14.53
N VAL A 192 11.84 -6.41 -14.89
CA VAL A 192 12.52 -7.68 -14.53
C VAL A 192 13.89 -7.75 -15.16
N ALA A 193 14.05 -7.35 -16.43
CA ALA A 193 15.34 -7.31 -17.11
C ALA A 193 16.34 -6.34 -16.43
N LEU A 194 15.87 -5.12 -16.10
CA LEU A 194 16.69 -4.13 -15.37
C LEU A 194 17.04 -4.60 -13.95
N GLY A 195 16.08 -5.22 -13.25
CA GLY A 195 16.30 -5.81 -11.93
C GLY A 195 17.31 -6.97 -11.97
N GLY A 196 17.21 -7.85 -12.96
CA GLY A 196 18.17 -8.92 -13.21
C GLY A 196 19.57 -8.40 -13.49
N ALA A 197 19.69 -7.38 -14.33
CA ALA A 197 20.96 -6.71 -14.56
C ALA A 197 21.51 -6.10 -13.25
N ALA A 198 20.70 -5.41 -12.46
CA ALA A 198 21.10 -4.82 -11.18
C ALA A 198 21.55 -5.88 -10.15
N ILE A 199 20.98 -7.09 -10.17
CA ILE A 199 21.43 -8.22 -9.35
C ILE A 199 22.76 -8.75 -9.86
N TRP A 200 22.90 -8.88 -11.18
CA TRP A 200 24.10 -9.46 -11.79
C TRP A 200 25.37 -8.62 -11.58
N TYR A 201 25.24 -7.30 -11.66
CA TYR A 201 26.40 -6.39 -11.52
C TYR A 201 26.90 -6.24 -10.08
N GLU A 202 26.09 -6.51 -9.06
CA GLU A 202 26.46 -6.32 -7.65
C GLU A 202 26.75 -7.66 -6.98
N PRO A 203 28.02 -7.96 -6.57
CA PRO A 203 28.39 -9.25 -5.98
C PRO A 203 27.54 -9.64 -4.76
N TYR A 204 27.22 -8.68 -3.89
CA TYR A 204 26.39 -8.92 -2.69
C TYR A 204 24.96 -9.38 -3.05
N ARG A 205 24.32 -8.74 -4.03
CA ARG A 205 22.96 -9.10 -4.49
C ARG A 205 22.96 -10.44 -5.20
N ARG A 206 23.99 -10.69 -6.00
CA ARG A 206 24.20 -11.96 -6.68
C ARG A 206 24.38 -13.10 -5.70
N ALA A 207 25.21 -12.92 -4.66
CA ALA A 207 25.39 -13.91 -3.60
C ALA A 207 24.08 -14.23 -2.89
N ARG A 208 23.26 -13.22 -2.53
CA ARG A 208 21.93 -13.42 -1.93
C ARG A 208 20.95 -14.14 -2.85
N PHE A 209 20.98 -13.88 -4.14
CA PHE A 209 20.11 -14.57 -5.11
C PHE A 209 20.51 -16.03 -5.27
N PHE A 210 21.82 -16.33 -5.39
CA PHE A 210 22.29 -17.69 -5.50
C PHE A 210 22.17 -18.48 -4.19
N SER A 211 22.29 -17.83 -3.03
CA SER A 211 22.05 -18.49 -1.74
C SER A 211 20.59 -18.92 -1.59
N PHE A 212 19.65 -18.20 -2.16
CA PHE A 212 18.25 -18.62 -2.20
C PHE A 212 18.07 -19.87 -3.08
N LEU A 213 18.70 -19.92 -4.26
CA LEU A 213 18.61 -21.09 -5.17
C LEU A 213 19.32 -22.32 -4.62
N ASN A 214 20.39 -22.16 -3.85
CA ASN A 214 21.26 -23.21 -3.36
C ASN A 214 21.38 -23.21 -1.83
N ALA A 215 20.34 -22.83 -1.10
CA ALA A 215 20.36 -22.72 0.37
C ALA A 215 20.81 -24.01 1.07
N ALA A 216 20.49 -25.17 0.49
CA ALA A 216 20.90 -26.47 1.00
C ALA A 216 22.39 -26.79 0.79
N GLN A 217 23.09 -26.13 -0.15
CA GLN A 217 24.50 -26.39 -0.45
C GLN A 217 25.45 -25.62 0.48
N ASP A 218 25.02 -24.49 1.06
CA ASP A 218 25.79 -23.71 2.03
C ASP A 218 24.93 -23.39 3.27
N PRO A 219 24.59 -24.40 4.09
CA PRO A 219 23.67 -24.25 5.21
C PRO A 219 24.23 -23.45 6.37
N GLN A 220 25.55 -23.24 6.45
CA GLN A 220 26.21 -22.45 7.51
C GLN A 220 26.70 -21.07 7.05
N GLY A 221 26.68 -20.80 5.73
CA GLY A 221 27.08 -19.52 5.16
C GLY A 221 25.88 -18.70 4.71
N THR A 222 25.80 -18.42 3.41
CA THR A 222 24.80 -17.52 2.84
C THR A 222 23.36 -18.05 2.90
N GLY A 223 23.17 -19.39 2.99
CA GLY A 223 21.88 -20.06 3.17
C GLY A 223 21.40 -20.18 4.63
N TYR A 224 22.26 -19.84 5.61
CA TYR A 224 21.99 -20.05 7.03
C TYR A 224 20.63 -19.49 7.48
N GLN A 225 20.37 -18.22 7.16
CA GLN A 225 19.15 -17.54 7.61
C GLN A 225 17.86 -18.18 7.05
N ILE A 226 17.85 -18.62 5.80
CA ILE A 226 16.70 -19.31 5.18
C ILE A 226 16.50 -20.69 5.82
N ASN A 227 17.60 -21.46 6.00
CA ASN A 227 17.52 -22.80 6.59
C ASN A 227 17.02 -22.75 8.03
N GLN A 228 17.49 -21.79 8.84
CA GLN A 228 17.02 -21.62 10.21
C GLN A 228 15.54 -21.22 10.27
N ALA A 229 15.10 -20.33 9.37
CA ALA A 229 13.68 -19.97 9.28
C ALA A 229 12.81 -21.17 8.95
N LEU A 230 13.23 -22.02 7.99
CA LEU A 230 12.49 -23.23 7.63
C LEU A 230 12.48 -24.27 8.74
N ILE A 231 13.59 -24.42 9.48
CA ILE A 231 13.66 -25.31 10.66
C ILE A 231 12.68 -24.85 11.74
N SER A 232 12.68 -23.54 12.07
CA SER A 232 11.74 -22.95 13.03
C SER A 232 10.29 -23.18 12.62
N LEU A 233 9.96 -22.92 11.34
CA LEU A 233 8.61 -23.16 10.81
C LEU A 233 8.21 -24.64 10.92
N ALA A 234 9.11 -25.56 10.56
CA ALA A 234 8.84 -27.01 10.60
C ALA A 234 8.68 -27.51 12.02
N SER A 235 9.45 -26.99 12.98
CA SER A 235 9.38 -27.40 14.39
C SER A 235 8.03 -27.09 15.02
N GLY A 236 7.37 -25.98 14.64
CA GLY A 236 6.11 -25.56 15.23
C GLY A 236 4.91 -26.47 14.94
N GLY A 237 4.97 -27.33 13.93
CA GLY A 237 3.88 -28.26 13.59
C GLY A 237 2.54 -27.56 13.39
N VAL A 238 1.45 -28.18 13.89
CA VAL A 238 0.08 -27.66 13.70
C VAL A 238 -0.27 -26.59 14.75
N THR A 239 0.06 -26.81 16.01
CA THR A 239 -0.39 -25.99 17.16
C THR A 239 0.68 -25.06 17.70
N GLY A 240 1.94 -25.25 17.31
CA GLY A 240 3.09 -24.54 17.86
C GLY A 240 3.52 -25.06 19.23
N HIS A 241 4.61 -24.48 19.75
CA HIS A 241 5.15 -24.80 21.08
C HIS A 241 4.59 -23.90 22.20
N GLY A 242 3.82 -22.87 21.84
CA GLY A 242 3.32 -21.83 22.76
C GLY A 242 4.18 -20.57 22.75
N LEU A 243 3.56 -19.45 23.17
CA LEU A 243 4.20 -18.13 23.20
C LEU A 243 5.41 -18.14 24.16
N GLY A 244 6.52 -17.55 23.70
CA GLY A 244 7.77 -17.49 24.44
C GLY A 244 8.52 -18.82 24.57
N GLN A 245 8.10 -19.87 23.83
CA GLN A 245 8.73 -21.19 23.86
C GLN A 245 9.52 -21.52 22.59
N SER A 246 9.79 -20.52 21.75
CA SER A 246 10.56 -20.69 20.53
C SER A 246 11.99 -21.15 20.81
N GLY A 247 12.38 -22.29 20.24
CA GLY A 247 13.74 -22.83 20.31
C GLY A 247 14.73 -21.98 19.49
N GLY A 248 14.26 -21.40 18.38
CA GLY A 248 15.02 -20.47 17.54
C GLY A 248 15.48 -19.23 18.28
N MET A 249 14.72 -18.79 19.28
CA MET A 249 15.07 -17.68 20.14
C MET A 249 15.98 -18.11 21.30
N LYS A 250 15.65 -19.23 21.94
CA LYS A 250 16.42 -19.72 23.11
C LYS A 250 17.87 -20.05 22.78
N ASN A 251 18.14 -20.44 21.53
CA ASN A 251 19.49 -20.82 21.07
C ASN A 251 20.15 -19.76 20.18
N SER A 252 19.56 -18.57 20.03
CA SER A 252 20.10 -17.39 19.26
C SER A 252 20.54 -17.71 17.83
N TYR A 253 19.96 -18.73 17.18
CA TYR A 253 20.39 -19.12 15.84
C TYR A 253 19.57 -18.53 14.69
N LEU A 254 18.51 -17.74 14.95
CA LEU A 254 17.78 -17.03 13.92
C LEU A 254 18.11 -15.53 13.94
N PRO A 255 19.00 -15.05 13.05
CA PRO A 255 19.28 -13.62 12.93
C PRO A 255 18.04 -12.82 12.53
N GLU A 256 17.91 -11.58 13.06
CA GLU A 256 16.80 -10.65 12.74
C GLU A 256 15.40 -11.24 12.98
N ALA A 257 15.27 -12.12 13.99
CA ALA A 257 14.03 -12.84 14.34
C ALA A 257 12.85 -11.91 14.58
N HIS A 258 13.07 -10.73 15.17
CA HIS A 258 12.04 -9.74 15.49
C HIS A 258 11.69 -8.78 14.33
N THR A 259 12.48 -8.77 13.25
CA THR A 259 12.31 -7.89 12.10
C THR A 259 11.69 -8.65 10.91
N ASP A 260 12.48 -9.06 9.94
CA ASP A 260 12.00 -9.69 8.71
C ASP A 260 11.71 -11.19 8.84
N MET A 261 12.22 -11.85 9.90
CA MET A 261 12.01 -13.28 10.17
C MET A 261 10.91 -13.58 11.22
N ILE A 262 10.13 -12.57 11.65
CA ILE A 262 9.10 -12.76 12.69
C ILE A 262 8.07 -13.84 12.32
N LEU A 263 7.81 -14.04 11.02
CA LEU A 263 6.91 -15.09 10.54
C LEU A 263 7.39 -16.50 10.92
N ALA A 264 8.71 -16.73 10.93
CA ALA A 264 9.29 -18.00 11.35
C ALA A 264 9.00 -18.26 12.85
N ILE A 265 9.15 -17.23 13.69
CA ILE A 265 8.81 -17.30 15.12
C ILE A 265 7.31 -17.53 15.33
N ILE A 266 6.44 -16.84 14.58
CA ILE A 266 4.99 -17.07 14.62
C ILE A 266 4.67 -18.52 14.26
N GLY A 267 5.34 -19.07 13.25
CA GLY A 267 5.17 -20.47 12.85
C GLY A 267 5.64 -21.44 13.90
N GLU A 268 6.75 -21.16 14.59
CA GLU A 268 7.28 -22.00 15.67
C GLU A 268 6.40 -21.96 16.91
N GLU A 269 5.95 -20.76 17.34
CA GLU A 269 5.19 -20.58 18.58
C GLU A 269 3.69 -20.93 18.44
N LEU A 270 3.07 -20.58 17.30
CA LEU A 270 1.64 -20.73 17.09
C LEU A 270 1.30 -21.79 16.01
N GLY A 271 2.30 -22.38 15.40
CA GLY A 271 2.14 -23.43 14.40
C GLY A 271 1.43 -22.97 13.13
N LEU A 272 0.92 -23.95 12.39
CA LEU A 272 0.16 -23.72 11.16
C LEU A 272 -1.14 -22.94 11.41
N ILE A 273 -1.74 -23.08 12.60
CA ILE A 273 -2.95 -22.33 12.98
C ILE A 273 -2.64 -20.84 13.03
N GLY A 274 -1.56 -20.43 13.70
CA GLY A 274 -1.15 -19.01 13.78
C GLY A 274 -0.83 -18.44 12.39
N LEU A 275 -0.11 -19.18 11.56
CA LEU A 275 0.20 -18.77 10.19
C LEU A 275 -1.05 -18.59 9.33
N THR A 276 -1.99 -19.53 9.40
CA THR A 276 -3.24 -19.44 8.61
C THR A 276 -4.12 -18.27 9.06
N LEU A 277 -4.23 -18.01 10.35
CA LEU A 277 -4.96 -16.86 10.88
C LEU A 277 -4.32 -15.53 10.44
N LEU A 278 -2.99 -15.46 10.46
CA LEU A 278 -2.27 -14.29 9.98
C LEU A 278 -2.47 -14.03 8.49
N VAL A 279 -2.35 -15.06 7.65
CA VAL A 279 -2.62 -14.97 6.21
C VAL A 279 -4.08 -14.59 5.95
N ALA A 280 -5.02 -15.19 6.68
CA ALA A 280 -6.44 -14.85 6.59
C ALA A 280 -6.69 -13.37 6.95
N ALA A 281 -6.01 -12.82 7.96
CA ALA A 281 -6.11 -11.41 8.30
C ALA A 281 -5.64 -10.50 7.14
N PHE A 282 -4.54 -10.82 6.45
CA PHE A 282 -4.11 -10.09 5.26
C PHE A 282 -5.07 -10.25 4.08
N ILE A 283 -5.67 -11.41 3.88
CA ILE A 283 -6.71 -11.63 2.85
C ILE A 283 -7.94 -10.77 3.14
N VAL A 284 -8.38 -10.71 4.40
CA VAL A 284 -9.51 -9.85 4.82
C VAL A 284 -9.16 -8.38 4.65
N PHE A 285 -7.94 -7.96 4.97
CA PHE A 285 -7.44 -6.60 4.72
C PHE A 285 -7.50 -6.27 3.22
N ALA A 286 -6.97 -7.15 2.37
CA ALA A 286 -6.98 -7.00 0.92
C ALA A 286 -8.41 -6.88 0.37
N TRP A 287 -9.29 -7.79 0.79
CA TRP A 287 -10.70 -7.77 0.41
C TRP A 287 -11.37 -6.44 0.78
N ALA A 288 -11.21 -6.00 2.02
CA ALA A 288 -11.83 -4.76 2.49
C ALA A 288 -11.24 -3.52 1.77
N GLY A 289 -9.92 -3.46 1.58
CA GLY A 289 -9.24 -2.36 0.89
C GLY A 289 -9.63 -2.24 -0.58
N PHE A 290 -9.66 -3.36 -1.32
CA PHE A 290 -10.11 -3.35 -2.71
C PHE A 290 -11.61 -3.07 -2.85
N ARG A 291 -12.45 -3.49 -1.88
CA ARG A 291 -13.87 -3.11 -1.83
C ARG A 291 -14.04 -1.60 -1.69
N VAL A 292 -13.23 -0.94 -0.84
CA VAL A 292 -13.20 0.53 -0.73
C VAL A 292 -12.78 1.14 -2.07
N ALA A 293 -11.74 0.63 -2.71
CA ALA A 293 -11.27 1.13 -3.99
C ALA A 293 -12.35 1.01 -5.10
N LEU A 294 -13.03 -0.14 -5.17
CA LEU A 294 -14.06 -0.38 -6.17
C LEU A 294 -15.34 0.44 -5.93
N ALA A 295 -15.68 0.71 -4.67
CA ALA A 295 -16.82 1.53 -4.30
C ALA A 295 -16.57 3.02 -4.57
N CYS A 296 -15.30 3.46 -4.56
CA CYS A 296 -14.94 4.86 -4.69
C CYS A 296 -15.20 5.41 -6.10
N ARG A 297 -16.01 6.49 -6.18
CA ARG A 297 -16.36 7.18 -7.43
C ARG A 297 -15.32 8.20 -7.85
N ASP A 298 -14.60 8.80 -6.88
CA ASP A 298 -13.52 9.73 -7.18
C ASP A 298 -12.33 9.00 -7.81
N PRO A 299 -11.88 9.39 -9.02
CA PRO A 299 -10.77 8.73 -9.68
C PRO A 299 -9.44 8.75 -8.91
N PHE A 300 -9.21 9.77 -8.10
CA PHE A 300 -8.00 9.86 -7.25
C PHE A 300 -8.12 8.91 -6.05
N GLY A 301 -9.24 8.98 -5.32
CA GLY A 301 -9.52 8.12 -4.17
C GLY A 301 -9.51 6.63 -4.54
N LYS A 302 -10.14 6.25 -5.66
CA LYS A 302 -10.16 4.88 -6.18
C LYS A 302 -8.74 4.31 -6.36
N ARG A 303 -7.87 5.05 -7.07
CA ARG A 303 -6.49 4.63 -7.35
C ARG A 303 -5.66 4.61 -6.07
N LEU A 304 -5.85 5.59 -5.20
CA LEU A 304 -5.12 5.71 -3.95
C LEU A 304 -5.46 4.56 -3.00
N ALA A 305 -6.74 4.23 -2.85
CA ALA A 305 -7.17 3.09 -2.06
C ALA A 305 -6.59 1.77 -2.59
N ALA A 306 -6.62 1.57 -3.91
CA ALA A 306 -6.01 0.41 -4.55
C ALA A 306 -4.49 0.37 -4.35
N GLY A 307 -3.80 1.51 -4.52
CA GLY A 307 -2.35 1.60 -4.35
C GLY A 307 -1.90 1.28 -2.94
N ILE A 308 -2.57 1.84 -1.92
CA ILE A 308 -2.26 1.55 -0.50
C ILE A 308 -2.53 0.07 -0.19
N THR A 309 -3.67 -0.47 -0.63
CA THR A 309 -3.98 -1.88 -0.41
C THR A 309 -2.94 -2.80 -1.07
N THR A 310 -2.58 -2.51 -2.33
CA THR A 310 -1.54 -3.26 -3.04
C THR A 310 -0.19 -3.17 -2.34
N LEU A 311 0.19 -1.98 -1.82
CA LEU A 311 1.45 -1.79 -1.09
C LEU A 311 1.53 -2.71 0.13
N VAL A 312 0.50 -2.70 0.98
CA VAL A 312 0.45 -3.54 2.20
C VAL A 312 0.48 -5.02 1.82
N CYS A 313 -0.36 -5.44 0.87
CA CYS A 313 -0.42 -6.84 0.44
C CYS A 313 0.87 -7.30 -0.23
N ALA A 314 1.49 -6.47 -1.07
CA ALA A 314 2.76 -6.80 -1.72
C ALA A 314 3.88 -7.01 -0.69
N GLN A 315 3.99 -6.13 0.30
CA GLN A 315 4.98 -6.30 1.38
C GLN A 315 4.74 -7.57 2.18
N ALA A 316 3.47 -7.87 2.53
CA ALA A 316 3.13 -9.11 3.24
C ALA A 316 3.50 -10.35 2.41
N VAL A 317 3.12 -10.38 1.12
CA VAL A 317 3.43 -11.51 0.22
C VAL A 317 4.93 -11.69 0.04
N ILE A 318 5.69 -10.59 -0.16
CA ILE A 318 7.15 -10.66 -0.32
C ILE A 318 7.80 -11.23 0.95
N ASN A 319 7.41 -10.76 2.15
CA ASN A 319 7.96 -11.26 3.41
C ASN A 319 7.60 -12.74 3.62
N ILE A 320 6.32 -13.10 3.48
CA ILE A 320 5.86 -14.49 3.62
C ILE A 320 6.59 -15.41 2.65
N ALA A 321 6.70 -15.04 1.37
CA ALA A 321 7.40 -15.82 0.37
C ALA A 321 8.89 -15.99 0.67
N ALA A 322 9.53 -14.94 1.21
CA ALA A 322 10.94 -14.97 1.58
C ALA A 322 11.20 -15.91 2.77
N VAL A 323 10.37 -15.85 3.82
CA VAL A 323 10.51 -16.71 5.01
C VAL A 323 10.18 -18.17 4.71
N LEU A 324 9.21 -18.41 3.79
CA LEU A 324 8.88 -19.77 3.30
C LEU A 324 9.94 -20.33 2.31
N GLY A 325 11.00 -19.59 2.00
CA GLY A 325 12.02 -20.02 1.06
C GLY A 325 11.54 -20.12 -0.40
N VAL A 326 10.44 -19.44 -0.76
CA VAL A 326 9.89 -19.37 -2.13
C VAL A 326 10.46 -18.17 -2.91
N ALA A 327 10.97 -17.17 -2.20
CA ALA A 327 11.60 -15.98 -2.77
C ALA A 327 12.90 -15.63 -2.02
N PRO A 328 13.84 -14.91 -2.65
CA PRO A 328 15.07 -14.48 -1.97
C PRO A 328 14.75 -13.52 -0.81
N LEU A 329 15.56 -13.58 0.23
CA LEU A 329 15.44 -12.70 1.39
C LEU A 329 15.58 -11.22 0.99
N THR A 330 14.59 -10.42 1.30
CA THR A 330 14.52 -9.01 0.90
C THR A 330 14.75 -8.02 2.04
N GLY A 331 14.64 -8.46 3.30
CA GLY A 331 14.74 -7.59 4.47
C GLY A 331 13.52 -6.65 4.65
N ILE A 332 12.38 -6.97 4.01
CA ILE A 332 11.15 -6.20 4.24
C ILE A 332 10.44 -6.75 5.47
N PRO A 333 10.11 -5.90 6.46
CA PRO A 333 9.33 -6.33 7.61
C PRO A 333 7.88 -6.68 7.21
N LEU A 334 7.27 -7.65 7.91
CA LEU A 334 5.87 -8.00 7.74
C LEU A 334 4.99 -6.82 8.21
N PRO A 335 4.09 -6.28 7.38
CA PRO A 335 3.29 -5.10 7.71
C PRO A 335 2.53 -5.24 9.02
N PHE A 336 2.58 -4.21 9.88
CA PHE A 336 1.94 -4.09 11.18
C PHE A 336 2.44 -5.05 12.27
N VAL A 337 3.09 -6.14 11.93
CA VAL A 337 3.47 -7.22 12.86
C VAL A 337 4.94 -7.13 13.25
N SER A 338 5.84 -7.02 12.27
CA SER A 338 7.29 -6.98 12.52
C SER A 338 7.73 -5.71 13.26
N TYR A 339 8.86 -5.81 13.96
CA TYR A 339 9.57 -4.63 14.44
C TYR A 339 10.07 -3.80 13.26
N GLY A 340 9.49 -2.62 13.09
CA GLY A 340 9.81 -1.78 11.94
C GLY A 340 9.37 -0.33 12.18
N GLY A 341 10.06 0.37 13.08
CA GLY A 341 9.76 1.72 13.54
C GLY A 341 9.05 2.64 12.55
N SER A 342 9.78 3.19 11.59
CA SER A 342 9.21 4.12 10.58
C SER A 342 8.23 3.46 9.61
N SER A 343 8.42 2.17 9.30
CA SER A 343 7.51 1.42 8.43
C SER A 343 6.11 1.34 9.04
N LEU A 344 6.01 1.00 10.33
CA LEU A 344 4.74 0.92 11.05
C LEU A 344 3.99 2.25 11.03
N ILE A 345 4.68 3.37 11.30
CA ILE A 345 4.07 4.72 11.28
C ILE A 345 3.53 5.05 9.90
N VAL A 346 4.33 4.84 8.84
CA VAL A 346 3.94 5.18 7.46
C VAL A 346 2.79 4.29 6.97
N LEU A 347 2.80 2.99 7.31
CA LEU A 347 1.71 2.10 6.95
C LEU A 347 0.41 2.44 7.68
N LEU A 348 0.47 2.79 8.99
CA LEU A 348 -0.70 3.25 9.74
C LEU A 348 -1.22 4.58 9.18
N ALA A 349 -0.34 5.50 8.79
CA ALA A 349 -0.73 6.72 8.08
C ALA A 349 -1.45 6.41 6.76
N ALA A 350 -0.94 5.48 5.98
CA ALA A 350 -1.55 5.03 4.72
C ALA A 350 -2.95 4.42 4.97
N VAL A 351 -3.10 3.59 6.00
CA VAL A 351 -4.42 3.06 6.40
C VAL A 351 -5.35 4.17 6.86
N GLY A 352 -4.86 5.19 7.58
CA GLY A 352 -5.66 6.36 7.92
C GLY A 352 -6.26 7.06 6.69
N ILE A 353 -5.47 7.22 5.63
CA ILE A 353 -5.95 7.75 4.34
C ILE A 353 -7.00 6.81 3.72
N LEU A 354 -6.77 5.50 3.75
CA LEU A 354 -7.70 4.49 3.22
C LEU A 354 -9.06 4.53 3.95
N LEU A 355 -9.03 4.67 5.28
CA LEU A 355 -10.24 4.86 6.10
C LEU A 355 -10.97 6.17 5.77
N ASN A 356 -10.24 7.25 5.53
CA ASN A 356 -10.81 8.54 5.12
C ASN A 356 -11.55 8.42 3.77
N ILE A 357 -10.96 7.73 2.78
CA ILE A 357 -11.61 7.46 1.50
C ILE A 357 -12.91 6.69 1.72
N ALA A 358 -12.91 5.65 2.56
CA ALA A 358 -14.10 4.88 2.88
C ALA A 358 -15.21 5.70 3.54
N VAL A 359 -14.88 6.74 4.31
CA VAL A 359 -15.84 7.65 4.96
C VAL A 359 -16.41 8.66 3.97
N ASN A 360 -15.57 9.29 3.15
CA ASN A 360 -15.99 10.36 2.23
C ASN A 360 -16.96 9.87 1.16
N GLU A 361 -16.77 8.64 0.65
CA GLU A 361 -17.72 8.02 -0.27
C GLU A 361 -19.16 7.97 0.30
N ARG A 362 -19.30 7.73 1.60
CA ARG A 362 -20.61 7.70 2.26
C ARG A 362 -21.31 9.04 2.27
N VAL A 363 -20.53 10.09 2.53
CA VAL A 363 -21.08 11.47 2.58
C VAL A 363 -21.62 11.84 1.21
N VAL A 364 -20.93 11.43 0.14
CA VAL A 364 -21.38 11.66 -1.24
C VAL A 364 -22.63 10.83 -1.57
N GLU A 365 -22.66 9.55 -1.21
CA GLU A 365 -23.85 8.69 -1.42
C GLU A 365 -25.07 9.18 -0.65
N ALA A 366 -24.91 9.61 0.60
CA ALA A 366 -25.99 10.16 1.41
C ALA A 366 -26.55 11.45 0.78
N ARG A 367 -25.70 12.36 0.35
CA ARG A 367 -26.11 13.62 -0.31
C ARG A 367 -26.84 13.39 -1.64
N VAL A 368 -26.38 12.41 -2.44
CA VAL A 368 -27.04 12.05 -3.71
C VAL A 368 -28.43 11.44 -3.43
N ARG A 369 -28.54 10.60 -2.41
CA ARG A 369 -29.81 9.95 -2.01
C ARG A 369 -30.83 10.96 -1.47
N ASP A 370 -30.40 11.96 -0.72
CA ASP A 370 -31.25 13.02 -0.21
C ASP A 370 -31.72 13.98 -1.31
N ARG A 371 -30.85 14.31 -2.28
CA ARG A 371 -31.24 15.09 -3.47
C ARG A 371 -32.27 14.35 -4.33
N GLY A 372 -32.12 13.03 -4.50
CA GLY A 372 -33.10 12.19 -5.22
C GLY A 372 -34.47 12.14 -4.53
N ARG A 373 -34.51 12.16 -3.18
CA ARG A 373 -35.74 12.20 -2.41
C ARG A 373 -36.42 13.59 -2.42
N GLY A 374 -35.62 14.67 -2.52
CA GLY A 374 -36.15 16.04 -2.62
C GLY A 374 -36.89 16.29 -3.92
N HIS A 375 -36.42 15.71 -5.05
CA HIS A 375 -37.07 15.88 -6.36
C HIS A 375 -38.35 15.06 -6.51
N SER A 376 -38.54 13.95 -5.78
CA SER A 376 -39.76 13.15 -5.79
C SER A 376 -40.90 13.75 -4.95
N ARG A 377 -40.60 14.69 -4.03
CA ARG A 377 -41.61 15.37 -3.19
C ARG A 377 -42.10 16.68 -3.79
N ALA A 378 -41.47 17.23 -4.84
CA ALA A 378 -41.88 18.50 -5.46
C ALA A 378 -42.58 18.29 -6.79
N ARG A 379 -43.57 17.36 -6.84
CA ARG A 379 -44.60 17.41 -7.89
C ARG A 379 -45.82 18.09 -7.23
N PRO A 380 -46.07 19.38 -7.54
CA PRO A 380 -47.33 20.00 -7.09
C PRO A 380 -48.49 19.25 -7.76
N ALA A 381 -49.45 18.80 -6.95
CA ALA A 381 -50.72 18.32 -7.40
C ALA A 381 -51.33 19.41 -8.29
N ARG A 382 -51.45 19.15 -9.59
CA ARG A 382 -52.26 19.95 -10.47
C ARG A 382 -53.70 19.85 -9.97
N ALA A 383 -54.15 20.92 -9.30
CA ALA A 383 -55.55 21.14 -8.95
C ALA A 383 -56.39 21.04 -10.24
N ARG A 384 -57.23 20.02 -10.33
CA ARG A 384 -58.42 19.99 -11.17
C ARG A 384 -59.40 21.01 -10.60
N GLY A 385 -59.45 22.19 -11.15
CA GLY A 385 -60.50 23.16 -10.98
C GLY A 385 -61.30 23.22 -12.22
N GLY A 386 -62.58 22.84 -12.07
CA GLY A 386 -63.54 22.79 -13.15
C GLY A 386 -64.12 24.13 -13.55
N GLY A 387 -64.74 24.14 -14.74
CA GLY A 387 -65.98 24.84 -15.02
C GLY A 387 -65.83 26.25 -15.57
N GLY A 388 -66.36 26.48 -16.75
CA GLY A 388 -66.76 27.81 -17.16
C GLY A 388 -66.73 28.03 -18.68
N SER A 389 -67.83 27.78 -19.30
CA SER A 389 -68.28 28.15 -20.65
C SER A 389 -68.04 29.61 -20.99
N ALA A 390 -67.73 29.95 -22.27
CA ALA A 390 -68.54 30.76 -23.15
C ALA A 390 -67.78 31.40 -24.30
N ARG A 391 -68.29 31.13 -25.48
CA ARG A 391 -68.56 32.03 -26.64
C ARG A 391 -67.38 32.79 -27.27
N ALA A 392 -67.06 32.40 -28.47
CA ALA A 392 -67.53 32.92 -29.76
C ALA A 392 -66.82 34.14 -30.30
N ARG A 393 -66.59 34.06 -31.59
CA ARG A 393 -66.38 35.04 -32.66
C ARG A 393 -64.94 35.35 -32.99
N SER A 394 -64.58 34.95 -34.18
CA SER A 394 -64.83 35.47 -35.52
C SER A 394 -63.61 36.17 -36.10
N ASN A 395 -63.19 35.60 -37.14
CA ASN A 395 -62.91 36.22 -38.45
C ASN A 395 -61.51 36.83 -38.77
N ARG A 396 -61.13 36.41 -39.90
CA ARG A 396 -60.45 37.08 -41.02
C ARG A 396 -58.93 37.16 -40.95
N ASP A 397 -58.42 36.40 -41.85
CA ASP A 397 -58.03 36.74 -43.26
C ASP A 397 -56.82 37.71 -43.31
N VAL A 398 -55.88 37.32 -43.98
CA VAL A 398 -55.34 37.86 -45.20
C VAL A 398 -53.84 37.57 -45.40
N ARG A 399 -53.60 36.68 -46.28
CA ARG A 399 -52.75 36.80 -47.51
C ARG A 399 -51.27 37.20 -47.36
N ARG A 400 -50.51 36.29 -47.91
CA ARG A 400 -49.62 36.50 -49.13
C ARG A 400 -48.38 37.35 -48.87
N VAL A 401 -47.26 36.96 -49.34
CA VAL A 401 -46.55 36.86 -50.62
C VAL A 401 -45.09 36.69 -50.17
N GLY A 402 -44.25 35.81 -50.54
CA GLY A 402 -43.80 35.50 -51.88
C GLY A 402 -42.37 35.94 -52.05
N GLY A 403 -41.54 35.13 -52.61
CA GLY A 403 -40.29 35.53 -53.27
C GLY A 403 -39.09 34.84 -52.65
N SER A 404 -38.61 33.71 -53.06
CA SER A 404 -37.89 33.31 -54.26
C SER A 404 -36.55 34.05 -54.47
N ARG A 405 -35.57 33.30 -54.61
CA ARG A 405 -34.39 33.28 -55.51
C ARG A 405 -33.07 33.09 -54.74
N ARG A 406 -32.45 31.96 -54.92
CA ARG A 406 -31.52 31.57 -56.00
C ARG A 406 -30.18 32.28 -55.95
N VAL A 407 -29.23 31.48 -55.94
CA VAL A 407 -28.13 31.15 -56.87
C VAL A 407 -26.80 31.69 -56.30
N ALA A 408 -25.85 30.92 -56.08
CA ALA A 408 -24.91 30.12 -56.83
C ALA A 408 -23.48 30.58 -56.58
N SER A 409 -22.66 29.55 -56.43
CA SER A 409 -21.30 29.34 -56.96
C SER A 409 -20.14 30.20 -56.52
N GLY A 410 -19.16 29.56 -56.06
CA GLY A 410 -17.93 29.26 -56.80
C GLY A 410 -16.71 29.95 -56.21
N SER A 411 -15.85 29.23 -55.81
CA SER A 411 -14.44 28.99 -56.14
C SER A 411 -13.67 28.43 -54.94
#